data_abe6c917c985547d3cfc79776d877ce8
#
_entry.id   abe6c917c985547d3cfc79776d877ce8
#
_cell.length_a   1.000
_cell.length_b   1.000
_cell.length_c   1.000
_cell.angle_alpha   90.00
_cell.angle_beta   90.00
_cell.angle_gamma   90.00
#
_symmetry.space_group_name_H-M   'P 1'
#
loop_
_entity.id
_entity.type
_entity.pdbx_description
1 polymer ?
#
loop_
_entity_poly.entity_id
_entity_poly.type
_entity_poly.pdbx_seq_one_letter_code
_entity_poly.pdbx_strand_id
1 'polypeptide(L)'
;NKKLPFWAGIVLAMKEEGISAPPISILDEDGQLTEATHKVLDIIAKYNMILTTGHISHEETFALVKAAAEEHNVKNIIITHVDFPTTYYTVEDQKKLADYGAHMEHCYTTYATKKVDYATTLEMIRAMGPEHVVVSTDLGQPTGLYPDEGMEAFATALYQDGFTAEQVRQMTVYNQRKLLGKD
;
A
#
# COMPACT_ATOMS: atom_id res chain seq x y z
N ASN A 1 7.06 24.64 12.01
CA ASN A 1 5.63 24.50 11.71
C ASN A 1 5.44 23.40 10.66
N LYS A 2 5.27 22.14 11.08
CA LYS A 2 4.82 21.08 10.17
C LYS A 2 3.37 21.42 9.80
N LYS A 3 3.11 21.77 8.54
CA LYS A 3 1.74 21.90 8.03
C LYS A 3 1.03 20.56 8.25
N LEU A 4 -0.08 20.56 8.96
CA LEU A 4 -0.93 19.39 9.09
C LEU A 4 -1.40 18.91 7.72
N PRO A 5 -1.50 17.61 7.50
CA PRO A 5 -2.14 17.07 6.30
C PRO A 5 -3.55 17.64 6.15
N PHE A 6 -4.00 17.82 4.92
CA PHE A 6 -5.32 18.41 4.62
C PHE A 6 -6.46 17.73 5.38
N TRP A 7 -6.49 16.40 5.42
CA TRP A 7 -7.50 15.63 6.14
C TRP A 7 -7.45 15.83 7.67
N ALA A 8 -6.25 16.03 8.25
CA ALA A 8 -6.13 16.33 9.68
C ALA A 8 -6.72 17.71 10.02
N GLY A 9 -6.60 18.68 9.10
CA GLY A 9 -7.27 19.96 9.20
C GLY A 9 -8.79 19.82 9.20
N ILE A 10 -9.35 18.97 8.34
CA ILE A 10 -10.79 18.68 8.30
C ILE A 10 -11.26 18.06 9.61
N VAL A 11 -10.55 17.04 10.13
CA VAL A 11 -10.91 16.40 11.40
C VAL A 11 -10.90 17.38 12.56
N LEU A 12 -9.94 18.32 12.60
CA LEU A 12 -9.90 19.37 13.63
C LEU A 12 -11.08 20.32 13.49
N ALA A 13 -11.41 20.79 12.29
CA ALA A 13 -12.55 21.65 12.05
C ALA A 13 -13.87 20.97 12.44
N MET A 14 -14.04 19.69 12.10
CA MET A 14 -15.22 18.92 12.52
C MET A 14 -15.34 18.85 14.05
N LYS A 15 -14.22 18.63 14.76
CA LYS A 15 -14.22 18.61 16.23
C LYS A 15 -14.59 19.97 16.83
N GLU A 16 -14.11 21.07 16.25
CA GLU A 16 -14.46 22.43 16.68
C GLU A 16 -15.95 22.73 16.49
N GLU A 17 -16.56 22.17 15.45
CA GLU A 17 -18.01 22.27 15.19
C GLU A 17 -18.86 21.27 16.01
N GLY A 18 -18.22 20.48 16.88
CA GLY A 18 -18.91 19.45 17.68
C GLY A 18 -19.35 18.22 16.87
N ILE A 19 -18.86 18.07 15.66
CA ILE A 19 -19.13 16.91 14.81
C ILE A 19 -18.16 15.80 15.20
N SER A 20 -18.69 14.69 15.69
CA SER A 20 -17.92 13.47 15.93
C SER A 20 -18.60 12.30 15.25
N ALA A 21 -17.80 11.49 14.56
CA ALA A 21 -18.22 10.19 14.08
C ALA A 21 -17.37 9.13 14.78
N PRO A 22 -17.94 7.99 15.20
CA PRO A 22 -17.15 6.89 15.73
C PRO A 22 -16.19 6.41 14.62
N PRO A 23 -14.97 5.99 14.98
CA PRO A 23 -14.06 5.38 14.02
C PRO A 23 -14.72 4.12 13.42
N ILE A 24 -14.55 3.95 12.11
CA ILE A 24 -14.95 2.71 11.45
C ILE A 24 -13.73 1.79 11.47
N SER A 25 -13.87 0.61 12.04
CA SER A 25 -12.87 -0.44 12.04
C SER A 25 -13.38 -1.67 11.30
N ILE A 26 -12.45 -2.41 10.70
CA ILE A 26 -12.73 -3.73 10.14
C ILE A 26 -12.64 -4.84 11.19
N LEU A 27 -12.18 -4.50 12.40
CA LEU A 27 -12.16 -5.38 13.56
C LEU A 27 -13.34 -5.06 14.50
N ASP A 28 -13.83 -6.09 15.17
CA ASP A 28 -14.80 -5.98 16.25
C ASP A 28 -14.13 -5.65 17.61
N GLU A 29 -14.90 -5.65 18.69
CA GLU A 29 -14.43 -5.36 20.04
C GLU A 29 -13.44 -6.40 20.59
N ASP A 30 -13.45 -7.61 20.04
CA ASP A 30 -12.55 -8.70 20.40
C ASP A 30 -11.29 -8.75 19.51
N GLY A 31 -11.14 -7.77 18.59
CA GLY A 31 -10.01 -7.69 17.67
C GLY A 31 -10.07 -8.70 16.52
N GLN A 32 -11.25 -9.29 16.26
CA GLN A 32 -11.47 -10.19 15.14
C GLN A 32 -12.05 -9.43 13.96
N LEU A 33 -11.86 -9.94 12.73
CA LEU A 33 -12.51 -9.34 11.57
C LEU A 33 -14.04 -9.40 11.70
N THR A 34 -14.68 -8.29 11.36
CA THR A 34 -16.14 -8.24 11.36
C THR A 34 -16.74 -9.18 10.30
N GLU A 35 -17.98 -9.62 10.51
CA GLU A 35 -18.71 -10.44 9.52
C GLU A 35 -18.81 -9.71 8.16
N ALA A 36 -18.94 -8.38 8.17
CA ALA A 36 -18.96 -7.58 6.95
C ALA A 36 -17.63 -7.66 6.18
N THR A 37 -16.50 -7.66 6.88
CA THR A 37 -15.17 -7.82 6.28
C THR A 37 -15.00 -9.20 5.66
N HIS A 38 -15.41 -10.27 6.35
CA HIS A 38 -15.38 -11.62 5.80
C HIS A 38 -16.23 -11.74 4.51
N LYS A 39 -17.42 -11.14 4.47
CA LYS A 39 -18.25 -11.11 3.24
C LYS A 39 -17.56 -10.39 2.08
N VAL A 40 -16.82 -9.32 2.36
CA VAL A 40 -16.04 -8.62 1.33
C VAL A 40 -14.90 -9.50 0.83
N LEU A 41 -14.18 -10.21 1.72
CA LEU A 41 -13.12 -11.14 1.33
C LEU A 41 -13.65 -12.30 0.47
N ASP A 42 -14.83 -12.84 0.78
CA ASP A 42 -15.52 -13.86 -0.05
C ASP A 42 -15.78 -13.34 -1.48
N ILE A 43 -16.22 -12.09 -1.60
CA ILE A 43 -16.47 -11.47 -2.91
C ILE A 43 -15.15 -11.28 -3.67
N ILE A 44 -14.12 -10.78 -3.01
CA ILE A 44 -12.79 -10.59 -3.60
C ILE A 44 -12.24 -11.93 -4.11
N ALA A 45 -12.32 -12.98 -3.31
CA ALA A 45 -11.87 -14.32 -3.69
C ALA A 45 -12.69 -14.88 -4.86
N LYS A 46 -14.03 -14.78 -4.77
CA LYS A 46 -14.96 -15.28 -5.81
C LYS A 46 -14.68 -14.69 -7.20
N TYR A 47 -14.37 -13.42 -7.26
CA TYR A 47 -14.13 -12.71 -8.52
C TYR A 47 -12.63 -12.58 -8.86
N ASN A 48 -11.75 -13.23 -8.10
CA ASN A 48 -10.30 -13.14 -8.25
C ASN A 48 -9.81 -11.68 -8.36
N MET A 49 -10.33 -10.82 -7.47
CA MET A 49 -9.98 -9.40 -7.43
C MET A 49 -8.65 -9.20 -6.69
N ILE A 50 -8.04 -8.05 -6.88
CA ILE A 50 -6.91 -7.61 -6.06
C ILE A 50 -7.45 -7.02 -4.76
N LEU A 51 -6.98 -7.51 -3.62
CA LEU A 51 -7.17 -6.88 -2.32
C LEU A 51 -6.07 -5.87 -2.08
N THR A 52 -6.42 -4.62 -1.80
CA THR A 52 -5.48 -3.59 -1.35
C THR A 52 -5.85 -3.14 0.06
N THR A 53 -4.87 -2.93 0.94
CA THR A 53 -5.13 -2.62 2.35
C THR A 53 -5.59 -1.17 2.59
N GLY A 54 -5.28 -0.25 1.69
CA GLY A 54 -5.64 1.16 1.86
C GLY A 54 -5.01 1.77 3.12
N HIS A 55 -5.79 2.57 3.85
CA HIS A 55 -5.31 3.34 5.02
C HIS A 55 -5.84 2.78 6.37
N ILE A 56 -6.01 1.47 6.47
CA ILE A 56 -6.37 0.83 7.74
C ILE A 56 -5.16 0.77 8.67
N SER A 57 -5.39 0.48 9.95
CA SER A 57 -4.31 0.39 10.94
C SER A 57 -3.37 -0.78 10.67
N HIS A 58 -2.23 -0.76 11.32
CA HIS A 58 -1.25 -1.84 11.25
C HIS A 58 -1.84 -3.18 11.73
N GLU A 59 -2.58 -3.15 12.84
CA GLU A 59 -3.25 -4.33 13.40
C GLU A 59 -4.32 -4.88 12.45
N GLU A 60 -5.16 -4.01 11.91
CA GLU A 60 -6.18 -4.36 10.92
C GLU A 60 -5.55 -4.98 9.66
N THR A 61 -4.41 -4.44 9.20
CA THR A 61 -3.71 -4.99 8.02
C THR A 61 -3.26 -6.42 8.24
N PHE A 62 -2.61 -6.71 9.37
CA PHE A 62 -2.16 -8.07 9.66
C PHE A 62 -3.32 -9.05 9.81
N ALA A 63 -4.39 -8.67 10.50
CA ALA A 63 -5.59 -9.49 10.61
C ALA A 63 -6.23 -9.76 9.25
N LEU A 64 -6.39 -8.69 8.44
CA LEU A 64 -6.99 -8.77 7.10
C LEU A 64 -6.19 -9.67 6.16
N VAL A 65 -4.88 -9.45 6.07
CA VAL A 65 -4.00 -10.19 5.15
C VAL A 65 -3.94 -11.67 5.51
N LYS A 66 -3.83 -11.97 6.82
CA LYS A 66 -3.85 -13.35 7.31
C LYS A 66 -5.15 -14.05 6.92
N ALA A 67 -6.30 -13.48 7.26
CA ALA A 67 -7.60 -14.09 6.93
C ALA A 67 -7.81 -14.19 5.41
N ALA A 68 -7.42 -13.17 4.64
CA ALA A 68 -7.50 -13.19 3.19
C ALA A 68 -6.74 -14.37 2.59
N ALA A 69 -5.51 -14.63 3.05
CA ALA A 69 -4.68 -15.71 2.53
C ALA A 69 -5.09 -17.09 3.04
N GLU A 70 -5.31 -17.24 4.35
CA GLU A 70 -5.49 -18.54 4.99
C GLU A 70 -6.94 -19.03 4.98
N GLU A 71 -7.93 -18.12 5.12
CA GLU A 71 -9.34 -18.49 5.28
C GLU A 71 -10.13 -18.31 3.97
N HIS A 72 -9.85 -17.24 3.21
CA HIS A 72 -10.61 -16.89 2.00
C HIS A 72 -9.89 -17.22 0.69
N ASN A 73 -8.63 -17.70 0.75
CA ASN A 73 -7.85 -18.06 -0.44
C ASN A 73 -7.71 -16.90 -1.47
N VAL A 74 -7.64 -15.66 -0.98
CA VAL A 74 -7.34 -14.49 -1.81
C VAL A 74 -5.90 -14.56 -2.29
N LYS A 75 -5.69 -14.53 -3.60
CA LYS A 75 -4.37 -14.74 -4.21
C LYS A 75 -3.60 -13.45 -4.48
N ASN A 76 -4.32 -12.36 -4.69
CA ASN A 76 -3.75 -11.11 -5.18
C ASN A 76 -3.89 -10.06 -4.07
N ILE A 77 -2.82 -9.83 -3.31
CA ILE A 77 -2.82 -8.91 -2.18
C ILE A 77 -1.72 -7.87 -2.38
N ILE A 78 -2.06 -6.59 -2.16
CA ILE A 78 -1.15 -5.46 -2.18
C ILE A 78 -1.25 -4.72 -0.84
N ILE A 79 -0.11 -4.52 -0.19
CA ILE A 79 0.00 -3.64 0.97
C ILE A 79 0.25 -2.23 0.45
N THR A 80 -0.73 -1.36 0.64
CA THR A 80 -0.74 -0.01 0.07
C THR A 80 0.35 0.86 0.70
N HIS A 81 1.16 1.53 -0.12
CA HIS A 81 2.22 2.51 0.19
C HIS A 81 2.92 2.26 1.54
N VAL A 82 3.63 1.14 1.63
CA VAL A 82 4.22 0.59 2.87
C VAL A 82 5.20 1.52 3.59
N ASP A 83 5.77 2.49 2.92
CA ASP A 83 6.69 3.49 3.46
C ASP A 83 6.02 4.84 3.82
N PHE A 84 4.70 4.95 3.64
CA PHE A 84 3.99 6.17 3.98
C PHE A 84 3.92 6.37 5.51
N PRO A 85 4.15 7.58 6.05
CA PRO A 85 4.31 7.79 7.49
C PRO A 85 3.16 7.33 8.39
N THR A 86 1.92 7.27 7.88
CA THR A 86 0.75 6.83 8.66
C THR A 86 0.49 5.34 8.58
N THR A 87 1.09 4.65 7.59
CA THR A 87 0.97 3.21 7.36
C THR A 87 2.33 2.54 7.29
N TYR A 88 3.35 3.12 7.93
CA TYR A 88 4.73 2.68 7.83
C TYR A 88 4.92 1.25 8.36
N TYR A 89 5.40 0.37 7.49
CA TYR A 89 5.76 -1.01 7.81
C TYR A 89 7.27 -1.18 7.79
N THR A 90 7.84 -1.72 8.86
CA THR A 90 9.26 -2.07 8.88
C THR A 90 9.56 -3.16 7.83
N VAL A 91 10.82 -3.33 7.44
CA VAL A 91 11.22 -4.43 6.54
C VAL A 91 10.81 -5.80 7.11
N GLU A 92 10.86 -5.96 8.44
CA GLU A 92 10.41 -7.20 9.09
C GLU A 92 8.90 -7.41 8.94
N ASP A 93 8.10 -6.37 9.10
CA ASP A 93 6.65 -6.43 8.88
C ASP A 93 6.31 -6.77 7.43
N GLN A 94 7.00 -6.11 6.49
CA GLN A 94 6.84 -6.37 5.07
C GLN A 94 7.16 -7.83 4.71
N LYS A 95 8.21 -8.43 5.27
CA LYS A 95 8.55 -9.84 5.09
C LYS A 95 7.45 -10.77 5.62
N LYS A 96 6.94 -10.49 6.83
CA LYS A 96 5.81 -11.26 7.39
C LYS A 96 4.56 -11.20 6.51
N LEU A 97 4.27 -10.02 5.94
CA LEU A 97 3.14 -9.85 5.02
C LEU A 97 3.38 -10.55 3.68
N ALA A 98 4.63 -10.55 3.19
CA ALA A 98 5.02 -11.27 1.97
C ALA A 98 4.92 -12.79 2.13
N ASP A 99 5.11 -13.35 3.33
CA ASP A 99 4.91 -14.78 3.63
C ASP A 99 3.45 -15.22 3.35
N TYR A 100 2.48 -14.30 3.41
CA TYR A 100 1.09 -14.52 2.99
C TYR A 100 0.86 -14.30 1.48
N GLY A 101 1.92 -14.04 0.71
CA GLY A 101 1.84 -13.79 -0.73
C GLY A 101 1.53 -12.33 -1.11
N ALA A 102 1.54 -11.40 -0.16
CA ALA A 102 1.29 -10.00 -0.43
C ALA A 102 2.49 -9.31 -1.13
N HIS A 103 2.19 -8.33 -1.99
CA HIS A 103 3.17 -7.46 -2.61
C HIS A 103 3.19 -6.11 -1.88
N MET A 104 4.39 -5.54 -1.76
CA MET A 104 4.61 -4.25 -1.10
C MET A 104 4.54 -3.13 -2.12
N GLU A 105 3.60 -2.20 -1.96
CA GLU A 105 3.49 -1.06 -2.85
C GLU A 105 4.35 0.10 -2.37
N HIS A 106 5.18 0.64 -3.26
CA HIS A 106 5.92 1.88 -3.08
C HIS A 106 5.43 2.92 -4.09
N CYS A 107 5.05 4.10 -3.58
CA CYS A 107 4.47 5.17 -4.40
C CYS A 107 5.46 6.30 -4.66
N TYR A 108 5.49 6.78 -5.91
CA TYR A 108 6.30 7.95 -6.29
C TYR A 108 6.07 9.15 -5.37
N THR A 109 4.80 9.47 -5.06
CA THR A 109 4.46 10.64 -4.26
C THR A 109 5.06 10.60 -2.85
N THR A 110 5.31 9.42 -2.27
CA THR A 110 5.80 9.29 -0.91
C THR A 110 7.16 9.97 -0.74
N TYR A 111 8.12 9.68 -1.60
CA TYR A 111 9.44 10.29 -1.54
C TYR A 111 9.50 11.63 -2.28
N ALA A 112 8.81 11.79 -3.41
CA ALA A 112 8.83 13.02 -4.20
C ALA A 112 8.26 14.22 -3.42
N THR A 113 7.30 13.99 -2.53
CA THR A 113 6.77 15.00 -1.61
C THR A 113 7.51 15.08 -0.28
N LYS A 114 8.64 14.37 -0.14
CA LYS A 114 9.51 14.34 1.06
C LYS A 114 8.78 13.90 2.32
N LYS A 115 7.81 13.01 2.21
CA LYS A 115 7.16 12.38 3.34
C LYS A 115 8.07 11.32 3.97
N VAL A 116 8.87 10.67 3.13
CA VAL A 116 9.97 9.79 3.52
C VAL A 116 11.19 10.12 2.64
N ASP A 117 12.39 9.85 3.12
CA ASP A 117 13.59 9.99 2.31
C ASP A 117 13.65 8.87 1.27
N TYR A 118 14.02 9.20 0.04
CA TYR A 118 14.14 8.21 -1.05
C TYR A 118 15.08 7.06 -0.69
N ALA A 119 16.14 7.32 0.09
CA ALA A 119 17.05 6.28 0.57
C ALA A 119 16.34 5.21 1.41
N THR A 120 15.35 5.59 2.21
CA THR A 120 14.53 4.64 3.00
C THR A 120 13.66 3.78 2.09
N THR A 121 12.98 4.38 1.11
CA THR A 121 12.20 3.64 0.10
C THR A 121 13.09 2.64 -0.65
N LEU A 122 14.28 3.09 -1.07
CA LEU A 122 15.25 2.27 -1.79
C LEU A 122 15.76 1.08 -0.97
N GLU A 123 16.05 1.30 0.33
CA GLU A 123 16.46 0.26 1.27
C GLU A 123 15.37 -0.81 1.41
N MET A 124 14.12 -0.41 1.58
CA MET A 124 12.97 -1.33 1.67
C MET A 124 12.82 -2.16 0.40
N ILE A 125 12.84 -1.52 -0.78
CA ILE A 125 12.74 -2.21 -2.08
C ILE A 125 13.86 -3.25 -2.24
N ARG A 126 15.10 -2.90 -1.86
CA ARG A 126 16.23 -3.84 -1.91
C ARG A 126 16.08 -5.00 -0.95
N ALA A 127 15.58 -4.73 0.26
CA ALA A 127 15.39 -5.75 1.29
C ALA A 127 14.29 -6.76 0.95
N MET A 128 13.26 -6.31 0.21
CA MET A 128 12.14 -7.17 -0.22
C MET A 128 12.43 -7.94 -1.49
N GLY A 129 13.22 -7.39 -2.40
CA GLY A 129 13.45 -7.96 -3.72
C GLY A 129 12.36 -7.59 -4.74
N PRO A 130 12.73 -7.49 -6.03
CA PRO A 130 11.84 -7.00 -7.09
C PRO A 130 10.55 -7.80 -7.27
N GLU A 131 10.56 -9.09 -6.96
CA GLU A 131 9.43 -10.01 -7.10
C GLU A 131 8.30 -9.75 -6.09
N HIS A 132 8.60 -9.10 -4.97
CA HIS A 132 7.64 -8.77 -3.92
C HIS A 132 7.19 -7.31 -3.92
N VAL A 133 7.66 -6.51 -4.88
CA VAL A 133 7.42 -5.06 -4.92
C VAL A 133 6.55 -4.66 -6.10
N VAL A 134 5.57 -3.83 -5.83
CA VAL A 134 4.77 -3.10 -6.83
C VAL A 134 5.14 -1.63 -6.75
N VAL A 135 5.57 -1.05 -7.87
CA VAL A 135 5.80 0.39 -7.99
C VAL A 135 4.58 1.04 -8.61
N SER A 136 4.09 2.09 -7.97
CA SER A 136 2.98 2.91 -8.42
C SER A 136 3.29 4.41 -8.24
N THR A 137 2.35 5.28 -8.52
CA THR A 137 2.61 6.73 -8.41
C THR A 137 1.84 7.42 -7.31
N ASP A 138 0.62 7.01 -7.00
CA ASP A 138 -0.31 7.71 -6.12
C ASP A 138 -0.48 9.20 -6.54
N LEU A 139 -0.38 9.47 -7.87
CA LEU A 139 -0.58 10.77 -8.49
C LEU A 139 -2.03 10.93 -8.96
N GLY A 140 -2.45 12.17 -9.12
CA GLY A 140 -3.80 12.54 -9.55
C GLY A 140 -4.22 13.91 -8.98
N GLN A 141 -3.35 14.53 -8.19
CA GLN A 141 -3.58 15.87 -7.67
C GLN A 141 -3.39 16.92 -8.77
N PRO A 142 -4.20 17.99 -8.81
CA PRO A 142 -4.16 18.99 -9.88
C PRO A 142 -2.81 19.70 -10.07
N THR A 143 -1.97 19.71 -9.05
CA THR A 143 -0.68 20.41 -9.02
C THR A 143 0.53 19.47 -9.12
N GLY A 144 0.31 18.18 -9.29
CA GLY A 144 1.36 17.16 -9.42
C GLY A 144 1.75 16.91 -10.88
N LEU A 145 2.74 16.03 -11.05
CA LEU A 145 3.03 15.41 -12.35
C LEU A 145 1.85 14.56 -12.81
N TYR A 146 1.77 14.29 -14.11
CA TYR A 146 0.88 13.24 -14.60
C TYR A 146 1.38 11.86 -14.14
N PRO A 147 0.46 10.85 -13.95
CA PRO A 147 0.83 9.52 -13.46
C PRO A 147 1.91 8.83 -14.30
N ASP A 148 1.90 8.98 -15.60
CA ASP A 148 2.91 8.43 -16.53
C ASP A 148 4.28 9.08 -16.33
N GLU A 149 4.34 10.41 -16.18
CA GLU A 149 5.57 11.15 -15.88
C GLU A 149 6.17 10.71 -14.53
N GLY A 150 5.33 10.54 -13.51
CA GLY A 150 5.76 10.06 -12.19
C GLY A 150 6.25 8.61 -12.23
N MET A 151 5.63 7.75 -13.04
CA MET A 151 6.09 6.38 -13.23
C MET A 151 7.44 6.34 -13.94
N GLU A 152 7.63 7.15 -15.00
CA GLU A 152 8.91 7.26 -15.68
C GLU A 152 10.01 7.78 -14.75
N ALA A 153 9.70 8.80 -13.94
CA ALA A 153 10.65 9.36 -12.98
C ALA A 153 11.06 8.31 -11.93
N PHE A 154 10.13 7.53 -11.38
CA PHE A 154 10.45 6.50 -10.40
C PHE A 154 11.25 5.35 -11.01
N ALA A 155 10.82 4.85 -12.17
CA ALA A 155 11.54 3.79 -12.89
C ALA A 155 12.98 4.22 -13.24
N THR A 156 13.16 5.47 -13.69
CA THR A 156 14.47 6.04 -13.98
C THR A 156 15.35 6.14 -12.74
N ALA A 157 14.80 6.59 -11.61
CA ALA A 157 15.54 6.67 -10.35
C ALA A 157 16.03 5.27 -9.89
N LEU A 158 15.16 4.27 -9.91
CA LEU A 158 15.53 2.89 -9.57
C LEU A 158 16.65 2.35 -10.48
N TYR A 159 16.55 2.61 -11.78
CA TYR A 159 17.59 2.20 -12.73
C TYR A 159 18.94 2.89 -12.46
N GLN A 160 18.93 4.19 -12.18
CA GLN A 160 20.12 4.96 -11.82
C GLN A 160 20.76 4.51 -10.53
N ASP A 161 19.96 4.01 -9.58
CA ASP A 161 20.43 3.43 -8.31
C ASP A 161 20.85 1.96 -8.41
N GLY A 162 20.97 1.43 -9.62
CA GLY A 162 21.64 0.16 -9.91
C GLY A 162 20.72 -1.05 -9.99
N PHE A 163 19.39 -0.87 -10.01
CA PHE A 163 18.50 -1.96 -10.44
C PHE A 163 18.65 -2.20 -11.94
N THR A 164 18.66 -3.45 -12.36
CA THR A 164 18.67 -3.79 -13.78
C THR A 164 17.35 -3.40 -14.45
N ALA A 165 17.34 -3.21 -15.76
CA ALA A 165 16.12 -2.94 -16.52
C ALA A 165 15.06 -4.04 -16.31
N GLU A 166 15.48 -5.31 -16.13
CA GLU A 166 14.58 -6.43 -15.85
C GLU A 166 13.96 -6.32 -14.46
N GLN A 167 14.75 -5.96 -13.44
CA GLN A 167 14.23 -5.72 -12.08
C GLN A 167 13.24 -4.55 -12.03
N VAL A 168 13.53 -3.46 -12.74
CA VAL A 168 12.60 -2.33 -12.86
C VAL A 168 11.31 -2.78 -13.54
N ARG A 169 11.38 -3.56 -14.63
CA ARG A 169 10.20 -4.13 -15.30
C ARG A 169 9.43 -5.08 -14.41
N GLN A 170 10.11 -5.88 -13.58
CA GLN A 170 9.46 -6.76 -12.62
C GLN A 170 8.54 -5.95 -11.70
N MET A 171 9.03 -4.86 -11.14
CA MET A 171 8.31 -4.02 -10.18
C MET A 171 7.26 -3.10 -10.81
N THR A 172 7.43 -2.70 -12.09
CA THR A 172 6.55 -1.72 -12.75
C THR A 172 5.54 -2.33 -13.72
N VAL A 173 5.77 -3.59 -14.15
CA VAL A 173 4.94 -4.24 -15.19
C VAL A 173 4.54 -5.66 -14.80
N TYR A 174 5.51 -6.55 -14.52
CA TYR A 174 5.19 -7.97 -14.45
C TYR A 174 4.42 -8.35 -13.20
N ASN A 175 4.75 -7.78 -12.04
CA ASN A 175 3.99 -8.03 -10.81
C ASN A 175 2.54 -7.56 -10.95
N GLN A 176 2.32 -6.38 -11.55
CA GLN A 176 0.97 -5.86 -11.80
C GLN A 176 0.19 -6.75 -12.78
N ARG A 177 0.85 -7.21 -13.86
CA ARG A 177 0.21 -8.14 -14.82
C ARG A 177 -0.17 -9.46 -14.15
N LYS A 178 0.74 -10.04 -13.36
CA LYS A 178 0.49 -11.26 -12.58
C LYS A 178 -0.70 -11.10 -11.65
N LEU A 179 -0.75 -10.01 -10.87
CA LEU A 179 -1.86 -9.69 -9.98
C LEU A 179 -3.20 -9.51 -10.72
N LEU A 180 -3.16 -9.07 -11.98
CA LEU A 180 -4.33 -8.95 -12.85
C LEU A 180 -4.68 -10.25 -13.60
N GLY A 181 -3.92 -11.34 -13.38
CA GLY A 181 -4.09 -12.59 -14.13
C GLY A 181 -3.80 -12.43 -15.64
N LYS A 182 -2.85 -11.55 -16.00
CA LYS A 182 -2.45 -11.27 -17.38
C LYS A 182 -0.97 -11.64 -17.56
N ASP A 183 -0.70 -12.90 -17.71
CA ASP A 183 0.66 -13.40 -18.04
C ASP A 183 1.06 -13.08 -19.50
#